data_0eb65b38833712b041ada8509dbc084c
#
_entry.id   0eb65b38833712b041ada8509dbc084c
#
_cell.length_a   1.000
_cell.length_b   1.000
_cell.length_c   1.000
_cell.angle_alpha   90.00
_cell.angle_beta   90.00
_cell.angle_gamma   90.00
#
_symmetry.space_group_name_H-M   'P 1'
#
loop_
_entity.id
_entity.type
_entity.pdbx_description
1 polymer ?
#
loop_
_entity_poly.entity_id
_entity_poly.type
_entity_poly.pdbx_seq_one_letter_code
_entity_poly.pdbx_strand_id
1 'polypeptide(L)'
;MNSSDSAPRVWITSEDIQNYRNSHPISWGPLGERVYDRTYSRPTDTGKEDWYETCARVVNGNCNFVSPEFIEPNEPRKLYEALLTHQIVPGGRHLWATGVQTGNSAINNCHGADFTTRFSEHFEHMFMRLMEGGGVGSNVSDKFIQSKAKGKWTITTPHELHIVCADYHQDVDTTLELDNHEDAKLLGFMTEEGTLQNGAVFPSKYSDYFVKVPFRSLLSKEMNYSSAPISGEDRVYISVGDSREGWAEALVKILDLYVSEGPKKKIVVDITGIRPHGAPIRTFGGTASGPGALMLLLARITSLFNSQMGVVTWKQVALIEHWIALAVISGGTRRSARMLMKYWQDPGIFEFIKLKEHLPTGHVPHHTTNISVVVDKKFFRAIRRMDAHAMAVLDAIVFNMLMNGEPGLVNASNQLIDEIKGAVFYVLNPCGEITMVKYDDMYCFDVCCIGHLNLATLED
;
A
#
# COMPACT_ATOMS: atom_id res chain seq x y z
N MET A 1 21.53 13.01 14.46
CA MET A 1 20.79 14.21 14.92
C MET A 1 20.48 13.99 16.38
N ASN A 2 21.05 14.81 17.25
CA ASN A 2 20.84 14.71 18.71
C ASN A 2 19.40 15.11 19.02
N SER A 3 18.55 14.16 19.39
CA SER A 3 17.27 14.46 20.01
C SER A 3 17.54 14.97 21.43
N SER A 4 17.45 16.30 21.63
CA SER A 4 17.30 16.86 22.96
C SER A 4 15.98 16.35 23.53
N ASP A 5 16.03 15.61 24.63
CA ASP A 5 14.93 15.09 25.44
C ASP A 5 14.12 16.22 26.12
N SER A 6 13.71 17.24 25.38
CA SER A 6 12.76 18.23 25.90
C SER A 6 11.34 17.76 25.61
N ALA A 7 10.50 17.77 26.64
CA ALA A 7 9.06 17.48 26.48
C ALA A 7 8.46 18.35 25.35
N PRO A 8 7.52 17.81 24.56
CA PRO A 8 6.88 18.55 23.48
C PRO A 8 6.29 19.85 23.99
N ARG A 9 6.56 20.95 23.28
CA ARG A 9 6.03 22.26 23.64
C ARG A 9 4.53 22.32 23.38
N VAL A 10 3.79 22.89 24.31
CA VAL A 10 2.35 23.13 24.17
C VAL A 10 2.15 24.55 23.67
N TRP A 11 1.63 24.71 22.46
CA TRP A 11 1.35 25.99 21.80
C TRP A 11 -0.10 26.44 21.99
N ILE A 12 -1.03 25.49 21.97
CA ILE A 12 -2.45 25.69 22.28
C ILE A 12 -2.71 24.97 23.60
N THR A 13 -3.04 25.74 24.62
CA THR A 13 -3.22 25.27 26.00
C THR A 13 -4.66 24.83 26.25
N SER A 14 -4.90 24.14 27.37
CA SER A 14 -6.27 23.82 27.81
C SER A 14 -7.12 25.06 28.09
N GLU A 15 -6.50 26.16 28.52
CA GLU A 15 -7.19 27.44 28.69
C GLU A 15 -7.60 28.04 27.33
N ASP A 16 -6.72 28.01 26.34
CA ASP A 16 -7.07 28.43 24.96
C ASP A 16 -8.26 27.61 24.43
N ILE A 17 -8.21 26.28 24.57
CA ILE A 17 -9.31 25.40 24.15
C ILE A 17 -10.63 25.80 24.80
N GLN A 18 -10.67 26.08 26.12
CA GLN A 18 -11.88 26.46 26.82
C GLN A 18 -12.39 27.83 26.38
N ASN A 19 -11.50 28.81 26.15
CA ASN A 19 -11.83 30.12 25.65
C ASN A 19 -12.50 30.07 24.26
N TYR A 20 -11.90 29.28 23.36
CA TYR A 20 -12.44 29.08 22.01
C TYR A 20 -13.77 28.31 22.04
N ARG A 21 -13.93 27.30 22.88
CA ARG A 21 -15.18 26.56 23.05
C ARG A 21 -16.33 27.48 23.45
N ASN A 22 -16.06 28.49 24.26
CA ASN A 22 -17.05 29.47 24.72
C ASN A 22 -17.36 30.55 23.67
N SER A 23 -16.45 30.90 22.79
CA SER A 23 -16.52 32.04 21.89
C SER A 23 -16.75 31.69 20.41
N HIS A 24 -16.42 30.47 20.00
CA HIS A 24 -16.45 30.04 18.59
C HIS A 24 -17.24 28.75 18.44
N PRO A 25 -18.59 28.82 18.35
CA PRO A 25 -19.39 27.63 18.09
C PRO A 25 -19.06 27.04 16.72
N ILE A 26 -18.90 25.73 16.64
CA ILE A 26 -18.57 25.04 15.40
C ILE A 26 -19.82 24.85 14.55
N SER A 27 -19.76 25.26 13.29
CA SER A 27 -20.82 25.01 12.34
C SER A 27 -20.55 23.71 11.59
N TRP A 28 -21.15 22.63 12.05
CA TRP A 28 -21.20 21.37 11.34
C TRP A 28 -22.26 21.41 10.25
N GLY A 29 -21.96 20.94 9.06
CA GLY A 29 -23.03 20.62 8.11
C GLY A 29 -23.83 19.40 8.60
N PRO A 30 -24.87 18.98 7.88
CA PRO A 30 -25.84 17.97 8.33
C PRO A 30 -25.24 16.61 8.71
N LEU A 31 -24.06 16.27 8.21
CA LEU A 31 -23.38 15.01 8.48
C LEU A 31 -21.97 15.16 9.07
N GLY A 32 -21.44 16.39 9.14
CA GLY A 32 -20.04 16.65 9.49
C GLY A 32 -19.66 16.11 10.85
N GLU A 33 -20.45 16.42 11.89
CA GLU A 33 -20.20 15.95 13.25
C GLU A 33 -20.20 14.42 13.37
N ARG A 34 -21.14 13.74 12.72
CA ARG A 34 -21.21 12.28 12.73
C ARG A 34 -20.01 11.64 12.03
N VAL A 35 -19.56 12.24 10.92
CA VAL A 35 -18.38 11.76 10.19
C VAL A 35 -17.12 11.97 11.03
N TYR A 36 -17.00 13.15 11.67
CA TYR A 36 -15.90 13.45 12.57
C TYR A 36 -15.86 12.47 13.75
N ASP A 37 -16.95 12.32 14.50
CA ASP A 37 -17.00 11.45 15.67
C ASP A 37 -16.69 9.99 15.33
N ARG A 38 -17.23 9.50 14.24
CA ARG A 38 -17.00 8.11 13.82
C ARG A 38 -15.57 7.85 13.32
N THR A 39 -14.95 8.83 12.66
CA THR A 39 -13.76 8.58 11.83
C THR A 39 -12.50 9.24 12.37
N TYR A 40 -12.58 10.43 12.95
CA TYR A 40 -11.41 11.27 13.25
C TYR A 40 -11.23 11.60 14.72
N SER A 41 -12.30 11.55 15.52
CA SER A 41 -12.24 11.72 16.97
C SER A 41 -11.49 10.55 17.61
N ARG A 42 -10.46 10.84 18.37
CA ARG A 42 -9.64 9.81 19.02
C ARG A 42 -10.19 9.46 20.41
N PRO A 43 -10.04 8.20 20.85
CA PRO A 43 -10.33 7.83 22.21
C PRO A 43 -9.37 8.53 23.19
N THR A 44 -9.92 9.00 24.32
CA THR A 44 -9.21 9.53 25.48
C THR A 44 -9.54 8.69 26.71
N ASP A 45 -8.89 8.96 27.82
CA ASP A 45 -9.17 8.25 29.09
C ASP A 45 -10.60 8.49 29.60
N THR A 46 -11.24 9.59 29.18
CA THR A 46 -12.58 10.00 29.61
C THR A 46 -13.65 9.89 28.53
N GLY A 47 -13.31 9.39 27.35
CA GLY A 47 -14.25 9.26 26.23
C GLY A 47 -13.57 9.41 24.87
N LYS A 48 -13.95 10.44 24.12
CA LYS A 48 -13.35 10.80 22.83
C LYS A 48 -13.04 12.29 22.80
N GLU A 49 -12.03 12.67 22.00
CA GLU A 49 -11.75 14.08 21.68
C GLU A 49 -12.96 14.77 21.05
N ASP A 50 -13.21 15.99 21.44
CA ASP A 50 -14.05 16.89 20.64
C ASP A 50 -13.22 17.60 19.54
N TRP A 51 -13.87 18.40 18.70
CA TRP A 51 -13.20 19.08 17.59
C TRP A 51 -12.16 20.10 18.07
N TYR A 52 -12.42 20.80 19.17
CA TYR A 52 -11.47 21.76 19.75
C TYR A 52 -10.18 21.06 20.20
N GLU A 53 -10.32 19.92 20.86
CA GLU A 53 -9.19 19.10 21.33
C GLU A 53 -8.41 18.50 20.16
N THR A 54 -9.10 17.99 19.12
CA THR A 54 -8.47 17.49 17.90
C THR A 54 -7.68 18.59 17.19
N CYS A 55 -8.25 19.78 16.99
CA CYS A 55 -7.54 20.91 16.38
C CYS A 55 -6.30 21.32 17.20
N ALA A 56 -6.41 21.37 18.52
CA ALA A 56 -5.29 21.70 19.41
C ALA A 56 -4.17 20.66 19.30
N ARG A 57 -4.51 19.37 19.31
CA ARG A 57 -3.54 18.29 19.15
C ARG A 57 -2.84 18.36 17.80
N VAL A 58 -3.58 18.62 16.71
CA VAL A 58 -3.03 18.74 15.37
C VAL A 58 -2.10 19.93 15.26
N VAL A 59 -2.47 21.09 15.78
CA VAL A 59 -1.61 22.29 15.78
C VAL A 59 -0.37 22.07 16.63
N ASN A 60 -0.52 21.59 17.86
CA ASN A 60 0.62 21.30 18.74
C ASN A 60 1.56 20.27 18.09
N GLY A 61 1.01 19.23 17.47
CA GLY A 61 1.79 18.22 16.76
C GLY A 61 2.58 18.78 15.59
N ASN A 62 1.95 19.57 14.73
CA ASN A 62 2.62 20.20 13.58
C ASN A 62 3.72 21.19 14.02
N CYS A 63 3.42 22.05 14.99
CA CYS A 63 4.41 23.02 15.49
C CYS A 63 5.62 22.31 16.15
N ASN A 64 5.45 21.12 16.68
CA ASN A 64 6.57 20.33 17.23
C ASN A 64 7.41 19.59 16.18
N PHE A 65 7.01 19.58 14.88
CA PHE A 65 7.88 19.15 13.79
C PHE A 65 8.85 20.22 13.30
N VAL A 66 8.59 21.47 13.66
CA VAL A 66 9.38 22.63 13.23
C VAL A 66 10.17 23.17 14.43
N SER A 67 11.43 23.59 14.20
CA SER A 67 12.21 24.24 15.25
C SER A 67 11.51 25.54 15.68
N PRO A 68 11.39 25.78 17.00
CA PRO A 68 10.60 26.90 17.54
C PRO A 68 10.98 28.29 16.99
N GLU A 69 12.22 28.48 16.59
CA GLU A 69 12.73 29.71 16.00
C GLU A 69 12.14 30.05 14.62
N PHE A 70 11.52 29.07 13.95
CA PHE A 70 10.86 29.27 12.65
C PHE A 70 9.35 29.45 12.77
N ILE A 71 8.79 29.48 13.99
CA ILE A 71 7.35 29.63 14.23
C ILE A 71 7.10 31.06 14.72
N GLU A 72 6.31 31.80 13.94
CA GLU A 72 5.86 33.13 14.33
C GLU A 72 5.00 33.08 15.60
N PRO A 73 5.09 34.08 16.54
CA PRO A 73 4.43 34.02 17.85
C PRO A 73 2.92 33.75 17.80
N ASN A 74 2.23 34.26 16.79
CA ASN A 74 0.78 34.12 16.63
C ASN A 74 0.35 33.03 15.63
N GLU A 75 1.30 32.40 14.96
CA GLU A 75 1.03 31.40 13.92
C GLU A 75 0.26 30.19 14.45
N PRO A 76 0.59 29.58 15.61
CA PRO A 76 -0.18 28.46 16.14
C PRO A 76 -1.66 28.82 16.41
N ARG A 77 -1.93 30.02 16.89
CA ARG A 77 -3.31 30.48 17.14
C ARG A 77 -4.08 30.70 15.84
N LYS A 78 -3.47 31.35 14.85
CA LYS A 78 -4.08 31.53 13.52
C LYS A 78 -4.40 30.19 12.87
N LEU A 79 -3.47 29.24 12.96
CA LEU A 79 -3.67 27.89 12.44
C LEU A 79 -4.81 27.17 13.17
N TYR A 80 -4.89 27.34 14.49
CA TYR A 80 -5.96 26.76 15.30
C TYR A 80 -7.33 27.32 14.92
N GLU A 81 -7.45 28.65 14.77
CA GLU A 81 -8.69 29.32 14.33
C GLU A 81 -9.12 28.88 12.94
N ALA A 82 -8.17 28.80 12.00
CA ALA A 82 -8.45 28.39 10.64
C ALA A 82 -8.92 26.93 10.56
N LEU A 83 -8.41 26.04 11.42
CA LEU A 83 -8.91 24.66 11.56
C LEU A 83 -10.29 24.62 12.16
N LEU A 84 -10.52 25.34 13.28
CA LEU A 84 -11.80 25.38 13.98
C LEU A 84 -12.94 25.84 13.08
N THR A 85 -12.68 26.86 12.27
CA THR A 85 -13.66 27.46 11.37
C THR A 85 -13.75 26.78 10.01
N HIS A 86 -13.05 25.66 9.82
CA HIS A 86 -12.97 24.91 8.56
C HIS A 86 -12.48 25.73 7.36
N GLN A 87 -11.71 26.79 7.57
CA GLN A 87 -11.02 27.52 6.49
C GLN A 87 -9.94 26.65 5.85
N ILE A 88 -9.21 25.89 6.69
CA ILE A 88 -8.29 24.84 6.27
C ILE A 88 -8.73 23.51 6.87
N VAL A 89 -8.61 22.44 6.11
CA VAL A 89 -8.89 21.08 6.58
C VAL A 89 -7.78 20.16 6.11
N PRO A 90 -6.94 19.66 7.01
CA PRO A 90 -5.90 18.70 6.62
C PRO A 90 -6.53 17.37 6.23
N GLY A 91 -5.75 16.52 5.58
CA GLY A 91 -6.20 15.16 5.27
C GLY A 91 -6.66 14.41 6.51
N GLY A 92 -7.64 13.54 6.36
CA GLY A 92 -8.25 12.81 7.50
C GLY A 92 -7.25 12.03 8.34
N ARG A 93 -6.21 11.46 7.72
CA ARG A 93 -5.15 10.79 8.48
C ARG A 93 -4.27 11.77 9.27
N HIS A 94 -4.14 12.99 8.82
CA HIS A 94 -3.47 14.06 9.55
C HIS A 94 -4.25 14.43 10.81
N LEU A 95 -5.59 14.55 10.70
CA LEU A 95 -6.46 14.70 11.86
C LEU A 95 -6.34 13.55 12.85
N TRP A 96 -6.17 12.32 12.37
CA TRP A 96 -6.07 11.12 13.20
C TRP A 96 -4.69 10.93 13.82
N ALA A 97 -3.59 11.17 13.08
CA ALA A 97 -2.25 10.72 13.43
C ALA A 97 -1.32 11.82 13.97
N THR A 98 -1.56 13.10 13.65
CA THR A 98 -0.65 14.17 14.09
C THR A 98 -0.76 14.41 15.59
N GLY A 99 0.38 14.63 16.23
CA GLY A 99 0.47 14.88 17.68
C GLY A 99 0.33 13.64 18.55
N VAL A 100 0.39 12.44 17.98
CA VAL A 100 0.42 11.17 18.73
C VAL A 100 1.77 10.48 18.56
N GLN A 101 2.19 9.74 19.59
CA GLN A 101 3.54 9.14 19.68
C GLN A 101 3.93 8.23 18.51
N THR A 102 2.96 7.63 17.83
CA THR A 102 3.18 6.60 16.80
C THR A 102 2.79 7.06 15.39
N GLY A 103 2.42 8.34 15.22
CA GLY A 103 1.67 8.78 14.06
C GLY A 103 2.46 9.40 12.90
N ASN A 104 3.72 9.76 13.11
CA ASN A 104 4.44 10.65 12.18
C ASN A 104 4.61 10.08 10.77
N SER A 105 4.80 8.76 10.62
CA SER A 105 4.92 8.13 9.30
C SER A 105 3.58 8.00 8.58
N ALA A 106 2.47 8.03 9.31
CA ALA A 106 1.13 7.82 8.77
C ALA A 106 0.44 9.09 8.26
N ILE A 107 1.05 10.26 8.42
CA ILE A 107 0.50 11.53 7.93
C ILE A 107 0.58 11.67 6.41
N ASN A 108 1.54 11.01 5.77
CA ASN A 108 1.69 11.03 4.32
C ASN A 108 0.62 10.17 3.64
N ASN A 109 0.00 10.71 2.59
CA ASN A 109 -1.12 10.06 1.92
C ASN A 109 -0.69 9.12 0.81
N CYS A 110 0.30 9.53 0.01
CA CYS A 110 0.75 8.79 -1.16
C CYS A 110 2.26 8.82 -1.29
N HIS A 111 2.79 7.78 -1.95
CA HIS A 111 4.22 7.55 -2.12
C HIS A 111 4.52 7.07 -3.52
N GLY A 112 5.77 7.23 -3.97
CA GLY A 112 6.37 6.52 -5.09
C GLY A 112 7.33 5.44 -4.58
N ALA A 113 7.43 4.33 -5.29
CA ALA A 113 8.39 3.27 -5.00
C ALA A 113 9.25 2.98 -6.22
N ASP A 114 10.57 3.08 -6.07
CA ASP A 114 11.56 2.79 -7.12
C ASP A 114 12.24 1.42 -6.90
N PHE A 115 12.83 0.88 -7.95
CA PHE A 115 13.75 -0.25 -7.86
C PHE A 115 15.17 0.27 -7.63
N THR A 116 15.82 -0.25 -6.59
CA THR A 116 17.17 0.13 -6.18
C THR A 116 18.22 -0.91 -6.58
N THR A 117 19.30 -1.02 -5.83
CA THR A 117 20.29 -2.09 -6.00
C THR A 117 19.83 -3.43 -5.40
N ARG A 118 18.80 -3.43 -4.57
CA ARG A 118 18.21 -4.59 -3.93
C ARG A 118 16.76 -4.78 -4.41
N PHE A 119 16.45 -5.93 -4.95
CA PHE A 119 15.14 -6.25 -5.52
C PHE A 119 14.00 -6.10 -4.51
N SER A 120 14.22 -6.59 -3.31
CA SER A 120 13.22 -6.61 -2.24
C SER A 120 12.86 -5.22 -1.70
N GLU A 121 13.75 -4.23 -1.80
CA GLU A 121 13.57 -2.90 -1.21
C GLU A 121 12.35 -2.15 -1.76
N HIS A 122 12.07 -2.32 -3.05
CA HIS A 122 10.86 -1.82 -3.69
C HIS A 122 9.59 -2.33 -3.00
N PHE A 123 9.52 -3.64 -2.79
CA PHE A 123 8.35 -4.29 -2.18
C PHE A 123 8.28 -4.04 -0.67
N GLU A 124 9.42 -3.95 0.02
CA GLU A 124 9.52 -3.55 1.42
C GLU A 124 8.88 -2.16 1.63
N HIS A 125 9.34 -1.17 0.84
CA HIS A 125 8.79 0.17 0.89
C HIS A 125 7.29 0.18 0.62
N MET A 126 6.85 -0.49 -0.44
CA MET A 126 5.43 -0.59 -0.79
C MET A 126 4.62 -1.20 0.34
N PHE A 127 5.04 -2.35 0.88
CA PHE A 127 4.33 -3.04 1.94
C PHE A 127 4.21 -2.18 3.20
N MET A 128 5.30 -1.55 3.63
CA MET A 128 5.32 -0.64 4.77
C MET A 128 4.35 0.52 4.57
N ARG A 129 4.38 1.20 3.42
CA ARG A 129 3.52 2.35 3.14
C ARG A 129 2.05 1.96 3.04
N LEU A 130 1.72 0.84 2.40
CA LEU A 130 0.35 0.33 2.35
C LEU A 130 -0.18 -0.06 3.74
N MET A 131 0.65 -0.69 4.60
CA MET A 131 0.28 -0.99 5.98
C MET A 131 0.07 0.26 6.83
N GLU A 132 0.70 1.37 6.51
CA GLU A 132 0.43 2.70 7.09
C GLU A 132 -0.83 3.34 6.49
N GLY A 133 -1.47 2.67 5.54
CA GLY A 133 -2.65 3.16 4.82
C GLY A 133 -2.32 4.21 3.76
N GLY A 134 -1.05 4.41 3.41
CA GLY A 134 -0.61 5.23 2.28
C GLY A 134 -0.96 4.58 0.94
N GLY A 135 -1.06 5.38 -0.11
CA GLY A 135 -1.10 4.89 -1.47
C GLY A 135 0.32 4.80 -2.06
N VAL A 136 0.57 3.88 -2.99
CA VAL A 136 1.90 3.73 -3.61
C VAL A 136 1.80 3.62 -5.12
N GLY A 137 2.54 4.49 -5.82
CA GLY A 137 2.74 4.39 -7.27
C GLY A 137 4.04 3.66 -7.60
N SER A 138 4.01 2.87 -8.67
CA SER A 138 5.18 2.19 -9.23
C SER A 138 5.18 2.21 -10.76
N ASN A 139 6.36 2.08 -11.35
CA ASN A 139 6.52 2.08 -12.80
C ASN A 139 7.20 0.77 -13.24
N VAL A 140 6.42 -0.08 -13.90
CA VAL A 140 6.86 -1.38 -14.39
C VAL A 140 7.34 -1.35 -15.84
N SER A 141 7.72 -0.18 -16.35
CA SER A 141 8.45 -0.09 -17.61
C SER A 141 9.78 -0.82 -17.51
N ASP A 142 10.16 -1.53 -18.55
CA ASP A 142 11.33 -2.42 -18.56
C ASP A 142 12.63 -1.73 -18.13
N LYS A 143 12.78 -0.43 -18.43
CA LYS A 143 13.94 0.36 -18.03
C LYS A 143 14.06 0.60 -16.50
N PHE A 144 12.96 0.44 -15.76
CA PHE A 144 12.92 0.68 -14.31
C PHE A 144 13.02 -0.60 -13.49
N ILE A 145 12.49 -1.74 -14.01
CA ILE A 145 12.56 -3.04 -13.32
C ILE A 145 13.93 -3.70 -13.52
N GLN A 146 15.00 -3.02 -13.18
CA GLN A 146 16.36 -3.57 -13.28
C GLN A 146 17.28 -2.87 -12.30
N SER A 147 18.27 -3.59 -11.82
CA SER A 147 19.35 -2.99 -11.05
C SER A 147 20.31 -2.23 -11.95
N LYS A 148 20.65 -0.99 -11.63
CA LYS A 148 21.71 -0.24 -12.32
C LYS A 148 23.08 -0.97 -12.27
N ALA A 149 23.34 -1.70 -11.17
CA ALA A 149 24.61 -2.37 -10.93
C ALA A 149 24.66 -3.81 -11.49
N LYS A 150 23.51 -4.52 -11.50
CA LYS A 150 23.44 -5.95 -11.82
C LYS A 150 22.65 -6.27 -13.09
N GLY A 151 22.00 -5.28 -13.71
CA GLY A 151 21.07 -5.50 -14.81
C GLY A 151 19.75 -6.11 -14.36
N LYS A 152 19.17 -7.01 -15.16
CA LYS A 152 17.88 -7.65 -14.88
C LYS A 152 17.98 -8.66 -13.74
N TRP A 153 16.98 -8.66 -12.87
CA TRP A 153 16.83 -9.67 -11.82
C TRP A 153 16.49 -11.03 -12.41
N THR A 154 17.03 -12.11 -11.83
CA THR A 154 16.84 -13.48 -12.35
C THR A 154 16.56 -14.44 -11.20
N ILE A 155 15.54 -15.27 -11.36
CA ILE A 155 15.20 -16.37 -10.47
C ILE A 155 15.84 -17.65 -11.03
N THR A 156 16.78 -18.23 -10.31
CA THR A 156 17.55 -19.38 -10.79
C THR A 156 17.23 -20.67 -10.05
N THR A 157 16.74 -20.57 -8.80
CA THR A 157 16.60 -21.73 -7.92
C THR A 157 15.19 -21.76 -7.32
N PRO A 158 14.47 -22.88 -7.43
CA PRO A 158 13.20 -23.06 -6.72
C PRO A 158 13.46 -23.36 -5.24
N HIS A 159 12.59 -22.89 -4.37
CA HIS A 159 12.64 -23.13 -2.93
C HIS A 159 11.36 -23.81 -2.43
N GLU A 160 11.42 -24.38 -1.21
CA GLU A 160 10.30 -25.07 -0.61
C GLU A 160 9.83 -24.31 0.63
N LEU A 161 8.56 -23.86 0.64
CA LEU A 161 7.99 -23.12 1.75
C LEU A 161 7.41 -24.07 2.79
N HIS A 162 7.74 -23.84 4.06
CA HIS A 162 7.17 -24.50 5.23
C HIS A 162 6.67 -23.45 6.21
N ILE A 163 5.47 -23.65 6.74
CA ILE A 163 4.88 -22.76 7.75
C ILE A 163 4.94 -23.43 9.12
N VAL A 164 5.40 -22.70 10.12
CA VAL A 164 5.33 -23.07 11.55
C VAL A 164 4.31 -22.17 12.25
N CYS A 165 3.37 -22.76 12.96
CA CYS A 165 2.28 -22.04 13.59
C CYS A 165 1.90 -22.68 14.92
N ALA A 166 1.61 -21.89 15.94
CA ALA A 166 1.11 -22.38 17.21
C ALA A 166 -0.34 -22.88 17.11
N ASP A 167 -0.68 -23.85 17.97
CA ASP A 167 -2.00 -24.47 17.98
C ASP A 167 -3.16 -23.51 18.23
N TYR A 168 -2.92 -22.44 19.01
CA TYR A 168 -3.98 -21.45 19.31
C TYR A 168 -4.48 -20.66 18.11
N HIS A 169 -3.71 -20.59 17.01
CA HIS A 169 -4.18 -19.98 15.77
C HIS A 169 -5.20 -20.86 15.03
N GLN A 170 -5.20 -22.18 15.28
CA GLN A 170 -5.99 -23.14 14.51
C GLN A 170 -7.49 -23.01 14.78
N ASP A 171 -7.87 -22.50 15.94
CA ASP A 171 -9.26 -22.40 16.37
C ASP A 171 -9.92 -21.06 16.05
N VAL A 172 -9.19 -20.15 15.38
CA VAL A 172 -9.67 -18.82 15.03
C VAL A 172 -10.01 -18.78 13.55
N ASP A 173 -11.18 -18.22 13.23
CA ASP A 173 -11.53 -17.91 11.84
C ASP A 173 -10.60 -16.81 11.31
N THR A 174 -10.27 -16.87 10.03
CA THR A 174 -9.59 -15.80 9.32
C THR A 174 -10.37 -15.42 8.07
N THR A 175 -10.24 -14.16 7.66
CA THR A 175 -10.81 -13.70 6.40
C THR A 175 -9.65 -13.45 5.43
N LEU A 176 -9.75 -14.04 4.25
CA LEU A 176 -8.77 -13.89 3.19
C LEU A 176 -9.44 -13.34 1.95
N GLU A 177 -8.76 -12.48 1.24
CA GLU A 177 -9.14 -12.08 -0.10
C GLU A 177 -8.38 -12.94 -1.11
N LEU A 178 -9.15 -13.73 -1.87
CA LEU A 178 -8.62 -14.60 -2.92
C LEU A 178 -8.61 -13.82 -4.25
N ASP A 179 -7.52 -13.91 -4.98
CA ASP A 179 -7.40 -13.26 -6.28
C ASP A 179 -8.10 -14.05 -7.40
N ASN A 180 -8.08 -15.37 -7.30
CA ASN A 180 -8.67 -16.25 -8.31
C ASN A 180 -8.87 -17.68 -7.78
N HIS A 181 -9.36 -18.58 -8.66
CA HIS A 181 -9.54 -20.00 -8.32
C HIS A 181 -8.23 -20.72 -8.00
N GLU A 182 -7.10 -20.29 -8.53
CA GLU A 182 -5.80 -20.90 -8.22
C GLU A 182 -5.39 -20.68 -6.77
N ASP A 183 -5.78 -19.56 -6.17
CA ASP A 183 -5.58 -19.35 -4.72
C ASP A 183 -6.39 -20.34 -3.89
N ALA A 184 -7.63 -20.63 -4.31
CA ALA A 184 -8.46 -21.61 -3.64
C ALA A 184 -7.87 -23.01 -3.73
N LYS A 185 -7.24 -23.38 -4.86
CA LYS A 185 -6.50 -24.62 -5.01
C LYS A 185 -5.24 -24.64 -4.16
N LEU A 186 -4.44 -23.58 -4.22
CA LEU A 186 -3.19 -23.42 -3.45
C LEU A 186 -3.44 -23.58 -1.94
N LEU A 187 -4.61 -23.17 -1.46
CA LEU A 187 -5.01 -23.28 -0.06
C LEU A 187 -5.80 -24.58 0.24
N GLY A 188 -5.97 -25.47 -0.74
CA GLY A 188 -6.72 -26.71 -0.56
C GLY A 188 -8.21 -26.51 -0.32
N PHE A 189 -8.80 -25.39 -0.77
CA PHE A 189 -10.25 -25.14 -0.67
C PHE A 189 -11.04 -25.66 -1.86
N MET A 190 -10.36 -25.95 -2.96
CA MET A 190 -10.97 -26.50 -4.17
C MET A 190 -10.21 -27.73 -4.64
N THR A 191 -10.95 -28.71 -5.16
CA THR A 191 -10.35 -29.80 -5.94
C THR A 191 -9.90 -29.28 -7.31
N GLU A 192 -9.08 -30.07 -8.02
CA GLU A 192 -8.74 -29.79 -9.42
C GLU A 192 -10.00 -29.70 -10.32
N GLU A 193 -11.09 -30.36 -9.93
CA GLU A 193 -12.39 -30.37 -10.62
C GLU A 193 -13.27 -29.17 -10.28
N GLY A 194 -12.81 -28.23 -9.39
CA GLY A 194 -13.53 -27.01 -9.03
C GLY A 194 -14.56 -27.17 -7.90
N THR A 195 -14.52 -28.27 -7.14
CA THR A 195 -15.41 -28.48 -6.00
C THR A 195 -14.87 -27.87 -4.74
N LEU A 196 -15.69 -27.09 -4.01
CA LEU A 196 -15.31 -26.48 -2.73
C LEU A 196 -15.17 -27.52 -1.63
N GLN A 197 -14.11 -27.39 -0.82
CA GLN A 197 -13.79 -28.23 0.33
C GLN A 197 -13.66 -27.42 1.60
N ASN A 198 -13.57 -28.12 2.74
CA ASN A 198 -13.23 -27.56 4.06
C ASN A 198 -14.15 -26.42 4.55
N GLY A 199 -15.42 -26.42 4.13
CA GLY A 199 -16.40 -25.42 4.58
C GLY A 199 -16.22 -24.03 4.00
N ALA A 200 -15.40 -23.89 2.97
CA ALA A 200 -15.26 -22.63 2.25
C ALA A 200 -16.58 -22.25 1.56
N VAL A 201 -17.05 -21.04 1.79
CA VAL A 201 -18.24 -20.48 1.16
C VAL A 201 -17.81 -19.27 0.32
N PHE A 202 -17.93 -19.40 -1.01
CA PHE A 202 -17.77 -18.24 -1.87
C PHE A 202 -19.04 -17.38 -1.81
N PRO A 203 -18.90 -16.05 -1.66
CA PRO A 203 -20.05 -15.15 -1.72
C PRO A 203 -20.75 -15.29 -3.07
N SER A 204 -22.06 -15.47 -3.06
CA SER A 204 -22.85 -15.53 -4.27
C SER A 204 -22.91 -14.15 -4.94
N LYS A 205 -22.39 -14.05 -6.14
CA LYS A 205 -22.69 -13.06 -7.19
C LYS A 205 -21.99 -11.71 -7.22
N TYR A 206 -21.38 -11.11 -6.22
CA TYR A 206 -20.71 -9.81 -6.39
C TYR A 206 -19.42 -9.70 -5.62
N SER A 207 -18.35 -9.58 -6.35
CA SER A 207 -17.11 -8.82 -6.22
C SER A 207 -16.13 -9.09 -5.07
N ASP A 208 -16.50 -9.63 -3.95
CA ASP A 208 -15.55 -9.70 -2.86
C ASP A 208 -15.15 -11.15 -2.63
N TYR A 209 -14.00 -11.54 -3.16
CA TYR A 209 -13.37 -12.84 -2.93
C TYR A 209 -12.90 -13.01 -1.48
N PHE A 210 -13.62 -12.41 -0.53
CA PHE A 210 -13.39 -12.61 0.89
C PHE A 210 -13.98 -13.96 1.31
N VAL A 211 -13.09 -14.87 1.69
CA VAL A 211 -13.46 -16.17 2.22
C VAL A 211 -13.14 -16.17 3.71
N LYS A 212 -14.17 -16.40 4.51
CA LYS A 212 -14.02 -16.66 5.95
C LYS A 212 -13.84 -18.15 6.16
N VAL A 213 -12.70 -18.53 6.69
CA VAL A 213 -12.34 -19.93 6.90
C VAL A 213 -11.72 -20.12 8.28
N PRO A 214 -11.90 -21.29 8.93
CA PRO A 214 -11.10 -21.67 10.07
C PRO A 214 -9.62 -21.68 9.68
N PHE A 215 -8.75 -21.05 10.47
CA PHE A 215 -7.34 -20.95 10.13
C PHE A 215 -6.69 -22.33 9.89
N ARG A 216 -7.11 -23.35 10.64
CA ARG A 216 -6.66 -24.74 10.42
C ARG A 216 -6.87 -25.25 8.99
N SER A 217 -7.89 -24.75 8.30
CA SER A 217 -8.17 -25.15 6.91
C SER A 217 -7.13 -24.63 5.92
N LEU A 218 -6.36 -23.60 6.28
CA LEU A 218 -5.25 -23.07 5.49
C LEU A 218 -3.98 -23.91 5.62
N LEU A 219 -3.93 -24.79 6.63
CA LEU A 219 -2.78 -25.63 6.95
C LEU A 219 -2.88 -26.97 6.21
N SER A 220 -3.19 -26.92 4.92
CA SER A 220 -3.27 -28.13 4.08
C SER A 220 -1.90 -28.78 3.86
N LYS A 221 -1.90 -30.02 3.36
CA LYS A 221 -0.64 -30.73 3.06
C LYS A 221 0.23 -30.02 2.03
N GLU A 222 -0.40 -29.25 1.12
CA GLU A 222 0.31 -28.49 0.09
C GLU A 222 1.12 -27.32 0.64
N MET A 223 0.77 -26.82 1.83
CA MET A 223 1.52 -25.73 2.49
C MET A 223 2.64 -26.22 3.42
N ASN A 224 2.91 -27.53 3.47
CA ASN A 224 3.99 -28.11 4.31
C ASN A 224 3.98 -27.56 5.75
N TYR A 225 2.85 -27.73 6.44
CA TYR A 225 2.68 -27.24 7.81
C TYR A 225 3.36 -28.13 8.85
N SER A 226 3.89 -27.52 9.91
CA SER A 226 4.36 -28.18 11.12
C SER A 226 4.04 -27.35 12.36
N SER A 227 3.61 -28.02 13.45
CA SER A 227 3.47 -27.39 14.78
C SER A 227 4.80 -27.29 15.55
N ALA A 228 5.86 -27.94 15.06
CA ALA A 228 7.18 -27.92 15.66
C ALA A 228 8.23 -27.40 14.66
N PRO A 229 9.32 -26.80 15.14
CA PRO A 229 10.43 -26.38 14.30
C PRO A 229 10.99 -27.55 13.47
N ILE A 230 11.15 -27.33 12.17
CA ILE A 230 11.75 -28.29 11.26
C ILE A 230 13.26 -28.23 11.42
N SER A 231 13.92 -29.36 11.62
CA SER A 231 15.39 -29.45 11.70
C SER A 231 16.02 -29.77 10.33
N GLY A 232 17.24 -29.33 10.08
CA GLY A 232 18.01 -29.60 8.85
C GLY A 232 19.04 -28.51 8.52
N GLU A 233 20.09 -28.86 7.78
CA GLU A 233 21.18 -27.93 7.44
C GLU A 233 20.84 -26.99 6.28
N ASP A 234 19.97 -27.40 5.35
CA ASP A 234 19.60 -26.63 4.16
C ASP A 234 18.35 -25.76 4.32
N ARG A 235 18.17 -25.16 5.49
CA ARG A 235 17.02 -24.32 5.79
C ARG A 235 17.38 -22.85 6.00
N VAL A 236 16.40 -21.98 5.68
CA VAL A 236 16.38 -20.58 6.09
C VAL A 236 15.20 -20.42 7.03
N TYR A 237 15.45 -20.09 8.30
CA TYR A 237 14.41 -19.89 9.32
C TYR A 237 14.07 -18.40 9.44
N ILE A 238 12.78 -18.08 9.35
CA ILE A 238 12.25 -16.72 9.40
C ILE A 238 11.20 -16.69 10.53
N SER A 239 11.56 -16.16 11.68
CA SER A 239 10.59 -15.84 12.73
C SER A 239 9.95 -14.48 12.43
N VAL A 240 8.62 -14.44 12.32
CA VAL A 240 7.91 -13.23 11.96
C VAL A 240 7.48 -12.47 13.20
N GLY A 241 7.94 -11.21 13.32
CA GLY A 241 7.50 -10.31 14.38
C GLY A 241 6.05 -9.85 14.18
N ASP A 242 5.33 -9.64 15.29
CA ASP A 242 3.95 -9.11 15.28
C ASP A 242 3.91 -7.59 15.06
N SER A 243 4.50 -7.15 13.94
CA SER A 243 4.61 -5.76 13.56
C SER A 243 4.64 -5.62 12.03
N ARG A 244 4.45 -4.40 11.52
CA ARG A 244 4.60 -4.09 10.10
C ARG A 244 6.01 -4.40 9.60
N GLU A 245 6.98 -4.04 10.42
CA GLU A 245 8.40 -4.26 10.18
C GLU A 245 8.70 -5.77 10.08
N GLY A 246 8.17 -6.57 11.00
CA GLY A 246 8.34 -8.03 10.99
C GLY A 246 7.73 -8.70 9.75
N TRP A 247 6.57 -8.23 9.29
CA TRP A 247 5.95 -8.73 8.06
C TRP A 247 6.76 -8.33 6.83
N ALA A 248 7.20 -7.07 6.74
CA ALA A 248 8.04 -6.60 5.64
C ALA A 248 9.38 -7.33 5.60
N GLU A 249 10.02 -7.55 6.76
CA GLU A 249 11.27 -8.30 6.86
C GLU A 249 11.15 -9.75 6.38
N ALA A 250 10.03 -10.43 6.69
CA ALA A 250 9.77 -11.77 6.20
C ALA A 250 9.65 -11.82 4.67
N LEU A 251 8.93 -10.85 4.08
CA LEU A 251 8.82 -10.69 2.63
C LEU A 251 10.20 -10.44 2.00
N VAL A 252 10.98 -9.51 2.54
CA VAL A 252 12.35 -9.17 2.09
C VAL A 252 13.24 -10.39 2.04
N LYS A 253 13.29 -11.17 3.13
CA LYS A 253 14.13 -12.36 3.22
C LYS A 253 13.80 -13.40 2.14
N ILE A 254 12.52 -13.58 1.83
CA ILE A 254 12.07 -14.51 0.79
C ILE A 254 12.44 -13.97 -0.61
N LEU A 255 12.15 -12.71 -0.89
CA LEU A 255 12.46 -12.10 -2.18
C LEU A 255 13.96 -12.08 -2.47
N ASP A 256 14.79 -11.72 -1.48
CA ASP A 256 16.24 -11.71 -1.61
C ASP A 256 16.81 -13.12 -1.82
N LEU A 257 16.21 -14.13 -1.18
CA LEU A 257 16.63 -15.52 -1.40
C LEU A 257 16.41 -15.96 -2.86
N TYR A 258 15.26 -15.60 -3.45
CA TYR A 258 14.93 -15.98 -4.82
C TYR A 258 15.81 -15.30 -5.90
N VAL A 259 16.26 -14.07 -5.65
CA VAL A 259 17.16 -13.35 -6.59
C VAL A 259 18.64 -13.57 -6.28
N SER A 260 18.97 -14.37 -5.26
CA SER A 260 20.32 -14.75 -4.91
C SER A 260 20.70 -16.08 -5.57
N GLU A 261 21.94 -16.19 -6.03
CA GLU A 261 22.46 -17.47 -6.48
C GLU A 261 22.72 -18.40 -5.30
N GLY A 262 22.34 -19.66 -5.42
CA GLY A 262 22.59 -20.64 -4.37
C GLY A 262 21.79 -21.94 -4.54
N PRO A 263 22.01 -22.91 -3.64
CA PRO A 263 21.30 -24.17 -3.68
C PRO A 263 19.83 -24.00 -3.25
N LYS A 264 18.99 -24.98 -3.61
CA LYS A 264 17.61 -25.10 -3.11
C LYS A 264 17.61 -25.09 -1.59
N LYS A 265 16.73 -24.27 -0.99
CA LYS A 265 16.54 -24.15 0.47
C LYS A 265 15.12 -24.52 0.87
N LYS A 266 14.97 -24.98 2.10
CA LYS A 266 13.70 -25.00 2.82
C LYS A 266 13.52 -23.67 3.54
N ILE A 267 12.51 -22.90 3.14
CA ILE A 267 12.15 -21.63 3.77
C ILE A 267 11.15 -21.94 4.88
N VAL A 268 11.57 -21.85 6.11
CA VAL A 268 10.73 -22.11 7.28
C VAL A 268 10.27 -20.78 7.86
N VAL A 269 8.99 -20.48 7.71
CA VAL A 269 8.38 -19.24 8.22
C VAL A 269 7.59 -19.55 9.48
N ASP A 270 8.04 -19.02 10.59
CA ASP A 270 7.37 -19.14 11.89
C ASP A 270 6.48 -17.93 12.13
N ILE A 271 5.17 -18.15 12.06
CA ILE A 271 4.11 -17.17 12.28
C ILE A 271 3.51 -17.23 13.69
N THR A 272 4.07 -18.05 14.58
CA THR A 272 3.58 -18.27 15.95
C THR A 272 3.42 -16.97 16.74
N GLY A 273 4.33 -16.01 16.54
CA GLY A 273 4.32 -14.74 17.26
C GLY A 273 3.28 -13.72 16.77
N ILE A 274 2.61 -13.94 15.63
CA ILE A 274 1.64 -12.99 15.09
C ILE A 274 0.32 -13.08 15.86
N ARG A 275 -0.25 -11.91 16.20
CA ARG A 275 -1.56 -11.84 16.88
C ARG A 275 -2.67 -12.46 16.04
N PRO A 276 -3.69 -13.07 16.68
CA PRO A 276 -4.79 -13.70 15.95
C PRO A 276 -5.68 -12.68 15.22
N HIS A 277 -6.45 -13.15 14.25
CA HIS A 277 -7.49 -12.37 13.58
C HIS A 277 -8.47 -11.76 14.60
N GLY A 278 -8.87 -10.50 14.38
CA GLY A 278 -9.79 -9.79 15.25
C GLY A 278 -9.13 -9.10 16.47
N ALA A 279 -7.86 -9.36 16.74
CA ALA A 279 -7.15 -8.65 17.81
C ALA A 279 -7.07 -7.14 17.51
N PRO A 280 -7.22 -6.26 18.54
CA PRO A 280 -7.26 -4.81 18.31
C PRO A 280 -5.89 -4.28 17.86
N ILE A 281 -5.92 -3.34 16.89
CA ILE A 281 -4.76 -2.58 16.44
C ILE A 281 -4.76 -1.23 17.16
N ARG A 282 -3.86 -1.03 18.13
CA ARG A 282 -3.84 0.17 18.98
C ARG A 282 -3.39 1.43 18.26
N THR A 283 -2.49 1.32 17.27
CA THR A 283 -1.87 2.49 16.60
C THR A 283 -2.80 3.17 15.61
N PHE A 284 -3.55 2.39 14.82
CA PHE A 284 -4.40 2.92 13.74
C PHE A 284 -5.89 2.64 13.93
N GLY A 285 -6.25 1.92 14.99
CA GLY A 285 -7.60 1.42 15.19
C GLY A 285 -7.94 0.23 14.28
N GLY A 286 -9.10 -0.38 14.53
CA GLY A 286 -9.55 -1.57 13.83
C GLY A 286 -8.95 -2.87 14.36
N THR A 287 -9.06 -3.94 13.57
CA THR A 287 -8.67 -5.29 13.96
C THR A 287 -7.60 -5.88 13.04
N ALA A 288 -6.79 -6.77 13.58
CA ALA A 288 -5.76 -7.50 12.86
C ALA A 288 -6.37 -8.55 11.91
N SER A 289 -5.71 -8.78 10.78
CA SER A 289 -6.05 -9.87 9.85
C SER A 289 -5.65 -11.26 10.35
N GLY A 290 -4.77 -11.32 11.36
CA GLY A 290 -4.11 -12.57 11.74
C GLY A 290 -3.02 -12.97 10.73
N PRO A 291 -2.37 -14.12 10.93
CA PRO A 291 -1.23 -14.55 10.10
C PRO A 291 -1.62 -15.04 8.69
N GLY A 292 -2.90 -15.38 8.46
CA GLY A 292 -3.35 -16.00 7.21
C GLY A 292 -3.07 -15.16 5.97
N ALA A 293 -3.25 -13.83 6.05
CA ALA A 293 -3.00 -12.92 4.93
C ALA A 293 -1.52 -12.91 4.51
N LEU A 294 -0.60 -12.86 5.46
CA LEU A 294 0.84 -12.95 5.20
C LEU A 294 1.20 -14.33 4.63
N MET A 295 0.70 -15.39 5.24
CA MET A 295 0.95 -16.76 4.80
C MET A 295 0.56 -16.95 3.32
N LEU A 296 -0.62 -16.48 2.93
CA LEU A 296 -1.09 -16.54 1.54
C LEU A 296 -0.20 -15.72 0.60
N LEU A 297 0.21 -14.51 1.00
CA LEU A 297 1.15 -13.69 0.24
C LEU A 297 2.45 -14.43 -0.04
N LEU A 298 3.07 -15.03 0.98
CA LEU A 298 4.34 -15.73 0.83
C LEU A 298 4.20 -17.02 0.01
N ALA A 299 3.09 -17.75 0.14
CA ALA A 299 2.79 -18.92 -0.66
C ALA A 299 2.62 -18.58 -2.15
N ARG A 300 1.89 -17.52 -2.47
CA ARG A 300 1.71 -17.01 -3.85
C ARG A 300 3.05 -16.66 -4.49
N ILE A 301 3.90 -15.93 -3.78
CA ILE A 301 5.23 -15.53 -4.28
C ILE A 301 6.10 -16.77 -4.53
N THR A 302 6.11 -17.71 -3.58
CA THR A 302 6.87 -18.96 -3.71
C THR A 302 6.38 -19.78 -4.92
N SER A 303 5.09 -19.94 -5.08
CA SER A 303 4.48 -20.64 -6.22
C SER A 303 4.84 -19.96 -7.55
N LEU A 304 4.70 -18.62 -7.62
CA LEU A 304 5.03 -17.83 -8.80
C LEU A 304 6.49 -18.03 -9.23
N PHE A 305 7.42 -17.86 -8.31
CA PHE A 305 8.84 -17.96 -8.64
C PHE A 305 9.31 -19.38 -8.92
N ASN A 306 8.71 -20.38 -8.27
CA ASN A 306 8.99 -21.79 -8.58
C ASN A 306 8.45 -22.21 -9.95
N SER A 307 7.33 -21.67 -10.38
CA SER A 307 6.71 -22.00 -11.68
C SER A 307 7.25 -21.17 -12.84
N GLN A 308 7.74 -19.95 -12.58
CA GLN A 308 8.17 -19.00 -13.59
C GLN A 308 9.60 -18.49 -13.30
N MET A 309 10.56 -19.40 -13.34
CA MET A 309 11.98 -19.06 -13.20
C MET A 309 12.51 -18.29 -14.42
N GLY A 310 13.66 -17.67 -14.27
CA GLY A 310 14.32 -16.86 -15.30
C GLY A 310 14.28 -15.37 -14.97
N VAL A 311 14.38 -14.53 -15.99
CA VAL A 311 14.40 -13.07 -15.84
C VAL A 311 13.05 -12.58 -15.30
N VAL A 312 13.10 -11.81 -14.21
CA VAL A 312 11.91 -11.21 -13.62
C VAL A 312 11.23 -10.27 -14.62
N THR A 313 9.94 -10.45 -14.77
CA THR A 313 9.11 -9.71 -15.72
C THR A 313 8.23 -8.68 -15.00
N TRP A 314 7.75 -7.68 -15.75
CA TRP A 314 6.80 -6.71 -15.23
C TRP A 314 5.50 -7.36 -14.71
N LYS A 315 5.09 -8.50 -15.29
CA LYS A 315 3.89 -9.25 -14.84
C LYS A 315 4.09 -9.83 -13.44
N GLN A 316 5.26 -10.42 -13.17
CA GLN A 316 5.58 -10.93 -11.83
C GLN A 316 5.63 -9.80 -10.80
N VAL A 317 6.24 -8.66 -11.15
CA VAL A 317 6.24 -7.46 -10.29
C VAL A 317 4.81 -7.02 -9.99
N ALA A 318 3.98 -6.84 -11.02
CA ALA A 318 2.59 -6.41 -10.87
C ALA A 318 1.77 -7.35 -9.97
N LEU A 319 1.97 -8.68 -10.11
CA LEU A 319 1.32 -9.69 -9.27
C LEU A 319 1.76 -9.60 -7.81
N ILE A 320 3.07 -9.52 -7.53
CA ILE A 320 3.58 -9.39 -6.16
C ILE A 320 3.04 -8.15 -5.49
N GLU A 321 3.06 -7.01 -6.19
CA GLU A 321 2.50 -5.76 -5.70
C GLU A 321 1.00 -5.87 -5.41
N HIS A 322 0.25 -6.54 -6.29
CA HIS A 322 -1.18 -6.79 -6.09
C HIS A 322 -1.42 -7.66 -4.84
N TRP A 323 -0.68 -8.73 -4.67
CA TRP A 323 -0.84 -9.62 -3.51
C TRP A 323 -0.42 -8.97 -2.19
N ILE A 324 0.57 -8.08 -2.21
CA ILE A 324 0.90 -7.22 -1.06
C ILE A 324 -0.33 -6.38 -0.67
N ALA A 325 -1.00 -5.78 -1.66
CA ALA A 325 -2.20 -5.00 -1.42
C ALA A 325 -3.34 -5.86 -0.83
N LEU A 326 -3.56 -7.05 -1.36
CA LEU A 326 -4.54 -8.02 -0.81
C LEU A 326 -4.24 -8.39 0.64
N ALA A 327 -2.97 -8.62 0.98
CA ALA A 327 -2.56 -8.92 2.35
C ALA A 327 -2.86 -7.76 3.32
N VAL A 328 -2.72 -6.51 2.85
CA VAL A 328 -3.02 -5.32 3.66
C VAL A 328 -4.52 -5.14 3.90
N ILE A 329 -5.37 -5.34 2.87
CA ILE A 329 -6.81 -5.12 2.99
C ILE A 329 -7.55 -6.26 3.70
N SER A 330 -6.99 -7.44 3.79
CA SER A 330 -7.58 -8.61 4.45
C SER A 330 -7.96 -8.35 5.92
N GLY A 331 -7.38 -7.35 6.57
CA GLY A 331 -7.78 -6.90 7.91
C GLY A 331 -9.10 -6.12 7.97
N GLY A 332 -9.70 -5.78 6.83
CA GLY A 332 -11.00 -5.09 6.73
C GLY A 332 -11.00 -3.61 7.16
N THR A 333 -9.91 -3.09 7.71
CA THR A 333 -9.84 -1.72 8.24
C THR A 333 -9.19 -0.72 7.31
N ARG A 334 -8.54 -1.19 6.26
CA ARG A 334 -7.77 -0.33 5.34
C ARG A 334 -8.12 -0.61 3.91
N ARG A 335 -8.15 0.46 3.12
CA ARG A 335 -8.14 0.39 1.67
C ARG A 335 -6.68 0.38 1.22
N SER A 336 -6.40 -0.33 0.16
CA SER A 336 -5.14 -0.25 -0.57
C SER A 336 -5.34 0.64 -1.78
N ALA A 337 -4.44 1.59 -2.00
CA ALA A 337 -4.44 2.43 -3.19
C ALA A 337 -3.09 2.27 -3.90
N ARG A 338 -3.14 1.83 -5.14
CA ARG A 338 -1.94 1.63 -5.95
C ARG A 338 -2.09 2.24 -7.34
N MET A 339 -0.98 2.68 -7.91
CA MET A 339 -0.87 3.05 -9.32
C MET A 339 0.23 2.23 -9.96
N LEU A 340 -0.09 1.58 -11.07
CA LEU A 340 0.88 0.88 -11.89
C LEU A 340 1.00 1.57 -13.24
N MET A 341 2.23 1.83 -13.66
CA MET A 341 2.49 2.55 -14.90
C MET A 341 3.39 1.76 -15.83
N LYS A 342 3.17 1.90 -17.15
CA LYS A 342 4.05 1.32 -18.18
C LYS A 342 4.15 2.24 -19.38
N TYR A 343 5.35 2.31 -19.98
CA TYR A 343 5.62 3.16 -21.14
C TYR A 343 5.04 2.56 -22.42
N TRP A 344 4.47 3.39 -23.27
CA TRP A 344 3.73 3.00 -24.47
C TRP A 344 4.52 2.16 -25.49
N GLN A 345 5.85 2.27 -25.53
CA GLN A 345 6.70 1.49 -26.44
C GLN A 345 7.25 0.19 -25.80
N ASP A 346 6.99 -0.04 -24.53
CA ASP A 346 7.54 -1.20 -23.85
C ASP A 346 6.93 -2.51 -24.37
N PRO A 347 7.71 -3.60 -24.39
CA PRO A 347 7.18 -4.93 -24.63
C PRO A 347 6.05 -5.27 -23.66
N GLY A 348 4.99 -5.92 -24.17
CA GLY A 348 3.83 -6.28 -23.35
C GLY A 348 2.90 -5.12 -23.03
N ILE A 349 2.99 -3.99 -23.73
CA ILE A 349 2.09 -2.83 -23.50
C ILE A 349 0.61 -3.18 -23.73
N PHE A 350 0.29 -4.01 -24.70
CA PHE A 350 -1.09 -4.41 -24.98
C PHE A 350 -1.66 -5.31 -23.87
N GLU A 351 -0.85 -6.22 -23.31
CA GLU A 351 -1.26 -7.01 -22.16
C GLU A 351 -1.43 -6.12 -20.91
N PHE A 352 -0.58 -5.11 -20.73
CA PHE A 352 -0.70 -4.13 -19.66
C PHE A 352 -2.00 -3.32 -19.77
N ILE A 353 -2.34 -2.84 -20.97
CA ILE A 353 -3.59 -2.09 -21.22
C ILE A 353 -4.82 -2.94 -20.83
N LYS A 354 -4.75 -4.25 -21.05
CA LYS A 354 -5.83 -5.21 -20.77
C LYS A 354 -5.76 -5.81 -19.37
N LEU A 355 -4.83 -5.37 -18.52
CA LEU A 355 -4.57 -5.99 -17.22
C LEU A 355 -5.81 -6.09 -16.32
N LYS A 356 -6.75 -5.16 -16.49
CA LYS A 356 -8.00 -5.10 -15.72
C LYS A 356 -9.25 -5.44 -16.57
N GLU A 357 -9.06 -6.08 -17.70
CA GLU A 357 -10.18 -6.57 -18.50
C GLU A 357 -10.99 -7.60 -17.69
N HIS A 358 -12.31 -7.43 -17.66
CA HIS A 358 -13.20 -8.30 -16.94
C HIS A 358 -13.14 -9.71 -17.49
N LEU A 359 -12.90 -10.68 -16.62
CA LEU A 359 -12.96 -12.07 -17.00
C LEU A 359 -14.43 -12.52 -17.18
N PRO A 360 -14.68 -13.60 -17.93
CA PRO A 360 -16.03 -14.14 -18.11
C PRO A 360 -16.75 -14.49 -16.79
N THR A 361 -15.98 -14.73 -15.72
CA THR A 361 -16.47 -14.97 -14.36
C THR A 361 -16.97 -13.72 -13.65
N GLY A 362 -16.78 -12.54 -14.24
CA GLY A 362 -17.05 -11.24 -13.61
C GLY A 362 -15.91 -10.72 -12.72
N HIS A 363 -14.86 -11.51 -12.54
CA HIS A 363 -13.67 -11.07 -11.78
C HIS A 363 -12.89 -10.00 -12.55
N VAL A 364 -12.39 -9.01 -11.83
CA VAL A 364 -11.50 -7.97 -12.36
C VAL A 364 -10.10 -8.20 -11.80
N PRO A 365 -9.16 -8.70 -12.63
CA PRO A 365 -7.78 -8.86 -12.19
C PRO A 365 -7.20 -7.52 -11.71
N HIS A 366 -6.28 -7.56 -10.75
CA HIS A 366 -5.62 -6.37 -10.22
C HIS A 366 -6.59 -5.24 -9.76
N HIS A 367 -7.76 -5.60 -9.22
CA HIS A 367 -8.79 -4.66 -8.80
C HIS A 367 -8.32 -3.65 -7.73
N THR A 368 -7.27 -3.96 -6.98
CA THR A 368 -6.64 -3.05 -5.99
C THR A 368 -5.77 -1.96 -6.60
N THR A 369 -5.62 -1.94 -7.93
CA THR A 369 -4.59 -1.14 -8.62
C THR A 369 -5.21 -0.27 -9.70
N ASN A 370 -4.89 1.02 -9.71
CA ASN A 370 -5.09 1.86 -10.89
C ASN A 370 -3.97 1.60 -11.88
N ILE A 371 -4.27 1.59 -13.17
CA ILE A 371 -3.26 1.42 -14.24
C ILE A 371 -3.25 2.62 -15.17
N SER A 372 -2.05 3.03 -15.62
CA SER A 372 -1.89 4.16 -16.55
C SER A 372 -0.78 3.91 -17.57
N VAL A 373 -1.02 4.28 -18.81
CA VAL A 373 -0.03 4.26 -19.87
C VAL A 373 0.71 5.59 -19.91
N VAL A 374 2.03 5.54 -19.84
CA VAL A 374 2.90 6.72 -19.96
C VAL A 374 3.18 6.99 -21.42
N VAL A 375 2.82 8.19 -21.90
CA VAL A 375 3.10 8.70 -23.24
C VAL A 375 3.96 9.96 -23.18
N ASP A 376 4.61 10.30 -24.27
CA ASP A 376 5.52 11.44 -24.38
C ASP A 376 5.41 12.16 -25.74
N LYS A 377 6.28 13.16 -25.96
CA LYS A 377 6.37 13.87 -27.24
C LYS A 377 6.58 12.93 -28.45
N LYS A 378 7.22 11.74 -28.24
CA LYS A 378 7.42 10.76 -29.31
C LYS A 378 6.10 10.08 -29.69
N PHE A 379 5.27 9.72 -28.71
CA PHE A 379 3.94 9.17 -28.95
C PHE A 379 3.08 10.09 -29.82
N PHE A 380 2.97 11.36 -29.43
CA PHE A 380 2.16 12.33 -30.21
C PHE A 380 2.69 12.62 -31.61
N ARG A 381 4.03 12.58 -31.79
CA ARG A 381 4.63 12.67 -33.13
C ARG A 381 4.33 11.43 -33.97
N ALA A 382 4.38 10.24 -33.36
CA ALA A 382 4.06 8.98 -34.03
C ALA A 382 2.59 8.94 -34.47
N ILE A 383 1.66 9.34 -33.60
CA ILE A 383 0.23 9.49 -33.93
C ILE A 383 0.04 10.41 -35.14
N ARG A 384 0.66 11.62 -35.17
CA ARG A 384 0.55 12.57 -36.29
C ARG A 384 1.09 12.01 -37.62
N ARG A 385 2.00 11.03 -37.54
CA ARG A 385 2.57 10.35 -38.70
C ARG A 385 1.83 9.06 -39.04
N MET A 386 0.74 8.75 -38.36
CA MET A 386 -0.06 7.54 -38.56
C MET A 386 0.79 6.27 -38.35
N ASP A 387 1.72 6.30 -37.41
CA ASP A 387 2.54 5.13 -37.02
C ASP A 387 1.62 4.00 -36.54
N ALA A 388 1.76 2.83 -37.12
CA ALA A 388 0.85 1.71 -36.88
C ALA A 388 0.86 1.24 -35.40
N HIS A 389 2.04 1.22 -34.75
CA HIS A 389 2.13 0.81 -33.34
C HIS A 389 1.47 1.85 -32.43
N ALA A 390 1.79 3.14 -32.62
CA ALA A 390 1.23 4.21 -31.80
C ALA A 390 -0.29 4.30 -31.95
N MET A 391 -0.82 4.15 -33.17
CA MET A 391 -2.25 4.11 -33.42
C MET A 391 -2.92 2.91 -32.73
N ALA A 392 -2.34 1.72 -32.86
CA ALA A 392 -2.88 0.52 -32.19
C ALA A 392 -2.87 0.64 -30.66
N VAL A 393 -1.83 1.25 -30.07
CA VAL A 393 -1.77 1.53 -28.64
C VAL A 393 -2.86 2.52 -28.23
N LEU A 394 -3.05 3.61 -29.00
CA LEU A 394 -4.11 4.58 -28.74
C LEU A 394 -5.50 3.94 -28.80
N ASP A 395 -5.77 3.15 -29.83
CA ASP A 395 -7.06 2.46 -30.00
C ASP A 395 -7.32 1.48 -28.83
N ALA A 396 -6.30 0.73 -28.41
CA ALA A 396 -6.41 -0.17 -27.27
C ALA A 396 -6.69 0.58 -25.96
N ILE A 397 -6.01 1.71 -25.71
CA ILE A 397 -6.26 2.56 -24.54
C ILE A 397 -7.70 3.06 -24.56
N VAL A 398 -8.13 3.69 -25.66
CA VAL A 398 -9.48 4.27 -25.77
C VAL A 398 -10.55 3.20 -25.61
N PHE A 399 -10.39 2.03 -26.24
CA PHE A 399 -11.33 0.92 -26.11
C PHE A 399 -11.47 0.48 -24.65
N ASN A 400 -10.35 0.22 -23.94
CA ASN A 400 -10.41 -0.24 -22.54
C ASN A 400 -10.93 0.85 -21.60
N MET A 401 -10.57 2.12 -21.81
CA MET A 401 -11.13 3.25 -21.05
C MET A 401 -12.66 3.33 -21.17
N LEU A 402 -13.20 3.08 -22.37
CA LEU A 402 -14.65 3.06 -22.58
C LEU A 402 -15.34 1.85 -21.90
N MET A 403 -14.64 0.71 -21.83
CA MET A 403 -15.21 -0.52 -21.28
C MET A 403 -15.17 -0.59 -19.75
N ASN A 404 -14.10 -0.09 -19.11
CA ASN A 404 -13.89 -0.25 -17.68
C ASN A 404 -13.29 0.97 -16.95
N GLY A 405 -13.13 2.11 -17.64
CA GLY A 405 -12.57 3.34 -17.06
C GLY A 405 -11.04 3.39 -16.99
N GLU A 406 -10.34 2.34 -17.40
CA GLU A 406 -8.88 2.23 -17.36
C GLU A 406 -8.31 1.56 -18.62
N PRO A 407 -7.03 1.78 -18.97
CA PRO A 407 -6.00 2.55 -18.27
C PRO A 407 -6.18 4.06 -18.34
N GLY A 408 -5.62 4.79 -17.37
CA GLY A 408 -5.39 6.22 -17.49
C GLY A 408 -4.31 6.53 -18.54
N LEU A 409 -4.26 7.79 -19.02
CA LEU A 409 -3.22 8.28 -19.92
C LEU A 409 -2.39 9.36 -19.23
N VAL A 410 -1.10 9.13 -19.08
CA VAL A 410 -0.17 10.07 -18.45
C VAL A 410 0.74 10.69 -19.50
N ASN A 411 0.60 11.99 -19.71
CA ASN A 411 1.46 12.73 -20.64
C ASN A 411 2.73 13.24 -19.94
N ALA A 412 3.79 12.46 -20.00
CA ALA A 412 5.09 12.83 -19.45
C ALA A 412 5.81 13.97 -20.21
N SER A 413 5.26 14.44 -21.36
CA SER A 413 5.89 15.53 -22.13
C SER A 413 5.81 16.89 -21.46
N ASN A 414 4.80 17.11 -20.63
CA ASN A 414 4.50 18.41 -20.03
C ASN A 414 4.81 18.44 -18.52
N GLN A 415 5.49 17.42 -18.03
CA GLN A 415 5.95 17.41 -16.66
C GLN A 415 7.09 18.43 -16.50
N LEU A 416 7.24 19.04 -15.33
CA LEU A 416 8.29 20.02 -14.97
C LEU A 416 9.73 19.52 -15.15
N ILE A 417 9.90 18.38 -15.80
CA ILE A 417 11.16 17.70 -16.07
C ILE A 417 12.12 18.58 -16.87
N ASP A 418 11.59 19.41 -17.77
CA ASP A 418 12.41 20.32 -18.59
C ASP A 418 13.07 21.45 -17.77
N GLU A 419 12.56 21.74 -16.58
CA GLU A 419 13.10 22.80 -15.70
C GLU A 419 14.25 22.31 -14.81
N ILE A 420 14.34 20.99 -14.59
CA ILE A 420 15.34 20.40 -13.71
C ILE A 420 16.27 19.51 -14.55
N LYS A 421 17.49 19.99 -14.75
CA LYS A 421 18.49 19.29 -15.56
C LYS A 421 18.75 17.87 -15.04
N GLY A 422 18.55 16.86 -15.91
CA GLY A 422 18.78 15.45 -15.60
C GLY A 422 17.62 14.75 -14.92
N ALA A 423 16.49 15.43 -14.66
CA ALA A 423 15.30 14.78 -14.12
C ALA A 423 14.54 14.03 -15.21
N VAL A 424 14.02 12.85 -14.86
CA VAL A 424 13.20 12.02 -15.73
C VAL A 424 11.91 11.70 -14.99
N PHE A 425 10.77 11.80 -15.69
CA PHE A 425 9.51 11.31 -15.16
C PHE A 425 9.65 9.85 -14.75
N TYR A 426 9.24 9.54 -13.53
CA TYR A 426 9.26 8.19 -13.00
C TYR A 426 7.85 7.66 -12.80
N VAL A 427 7.08 8.25 -11.88
CA VAL A 427 5.77 7.72 -11.48
C VAL A 427 4.84 8.83 -10.99
N LEU A 428 3.53 8.60 -11.03
CA LEU A 428 2.55 9.36 -10.27
C LEU A 428 2.19 8.63 -8.98
N ASN A 429 1.70 9.37 -7.99
CA ASN A 429 0.97 8.78 -6.87
C ASN A 429 -0.34 8.11 -7.36
N PRO A 430 -0.99 7.25 -6.55
CA PRO A 430 -2.19 6.53 -6.98
C PRO A 430 -3.37 7.40 -7.46
N CYS A 431 -3.47 8.63 -6.98
CA CYS A 431 -4.53 9.57 -7.40
C CYS A 431 -4.17 10.34 -8.68
N GLY A 432 -2.89 10.36 -9.08
CA GLY A 432 -2.41 10.92 -10.34
C GLY A 432 -2.11 12.42 -10.35
N GLU A 433 -2.15 13.10 -9.20
CA GLU A 433 -1.95 14.55 -9.10
C GLU A 433 -0.50 14.97 -8.80
N ILE A 434 0.34 14.07 -8.29
CA ILE A 434 1.73 14.36 -7.95
C ILE A 434 2.68 13.64 -8.90
N THR A 435 3.48 14.41 -9.61
CA THR A 435 4.56 13.89 -10.45
C THR A 435 5.82 13.67 -9.62
N MET A 436 6.30 12.44 -9.62
CA MET A 436 7.54 12.06 -8.99
C MET A 436 8.60 11.86 -10.07
N VAL A 437 9.76 12.49 -9.89
CA VAL A 437 10.86 12.48 -10.86
C VAL A 437 12.05 11.71 -10.33
N LYS A 438 12.80 11.12 -11.24
CA LYS A 438 14.02 10.39 -10.95
C LYS A 438 15.20 11.08 -11.60
N TYR A 439 16.27 11.20 -10.86
CA TYR A 439 17.59 11.65 -11.36
C TYR A 439 18.45 10.43 -11.66
N ASP A 440 19.37 10.58 -12.62
CA ASP A 440 20.19 9.45 -13.13
C ASP A 440 20.84 8.59 -12.06
N ASP A 441 21.31 9.19 -10.95
CA ASP A 441 22.01 8.49 -9.88
C ASP A 441 21.22 8.38 -8.56
N MET A 442 19.95 8.83 -8.55
CA MET A 442 19.11 8.83 -7.37
C MET A 442 17.91 7.89 -7.55
N TYR A 443 17.44 7.32 -6.45
CA TYR A 443 16.20 6.55 -6.39
C TYR A 443 15.05 7.46 -5.98
N CYS A 444 13.85 7.16 -6.50
CA CYS A 444 12.66 7.95 -6.24
C CYS A 444 11.78 7.27 -5.18
N PHE A 445 11.85 7.78 -3.95
CA PHE A 445 10.94 7.44 -2.84
C PHE A 445 10.30 8.73 -2.34
N ASP A 446 9.38 9.24 -3.12
CA ASP A 446 8.75 10.53 -2.86
C ASP A 446 7.42 10.36 -2.14
N VAL A 447 6.92 11.44 -1.52
CA VAL A 447 5.71 11.43 -0.70
C VAL A 447 4.83 12.63 -0.98
N CYS A 448 3.53 12.51 -0.72
CA CYS A 448 2.60 13.63 -0.71
C CYS A 448 1.79 13.70 0.59
N CYS A 449 1.44 14.94 0.98
CA CYS A 449 0.49 15.24 2.04
C CYS A 449 -0.71 15.96 1.44
N ILE A 450 -1.91 15.66 1.93
CA ILE A 450 -3.15 16.28 1.46
C ILE A 450 -3.66 17.29 2.49
N GLY A 451 -4.03 18.47 2.02
CA GLY A 451 -4.77 19.48 2.75
C GLY A 451 -5.75 20.20 1.82
N HIS A 452 -6.75 20.83 2.39
CA HIS A 452 -7.81 21.53 1.66
C HIS A 452 -7.95 22.96 2.18
N LEU A 453 -8.14 23.89 1.24
CA LEU A 453 -8.60 25.24 1.53
C LEU A 453 -10.10 25.33 1.21
N ASN A 454 -10.89 25.83 2.14
CA ASN A 454 -12.29 26.07 1.91
C ASN A 454 -12.48 27.45 1.27
N LEU A 455 -12.61 27.47 -0.06
CA LEU A 455 -12.74 28.72 -0.80
C LEU A 455 -13.99 29.55 -0.41
N ALA A 456 -15.01 28.93 0.15
CA ALA A 456 -16.23 29.63 0.61
C ALA A 456 -16.03 30.43 1.90
N THR A 457 -14.92 30.23 2.60
CA THR A 457 -14.58 30.92 3.86
C THR A 457 -13.40 31.89 3.73
N LEU A 458 -12.83 31.99 2.53
CA LEU A 458 -11.79 32.96 2.24
C LEU A 458 -12.47 34.31 1.94
N GLU A 459 -12.10 35.33 2.68
CA GLU A 459 -12.45 36.70 2.37
C GLU A 459 -11.50 37.24 1.28
N ASP A 460 -12.01 38.14 0.40
CA ASP A 460 -11.25 38.78 -0.69
C ASP A 460 -10.06 39.62 -0.17
#